data_21d0794916ce64a71d48887d5a04f036
#
_entry.id   21d0794916ce64a71d48887d5a04f036
#
_cell.length_a   1.000
_cell.length_b   1.000
_cell.length_c   1.000
_cell.angle_alpha   90.00
_cell.angle_beta   90.00
_cell.angle_gamma   90.00
#
_symmetry.space_group_name_H-M   'P 1'
#
loop_
_entity.id
_entity.type
_entity.pdbx_description
1 polymer ?
#
loop_
_entity_poly.entity_id
_entity_poly.type
_entity_poly.pdbx_seq_one_letter_code
_entity_poly.pdbx_strand_id
1 'polypeptide(L)'
;MIHHEVVEGLVPESVFFIHGNLASNRWWYPAQEHWAKHAAGKNYSGSLIYAEFRGCGKSAAPKDSSEVDMHLFAEDFIALLKQLNKGPYHLVGHSTGGLIAALMLSKAPTLFKKAVLLDPVGAQGVTFDASMITAFEQMKQDRALTAAVIGSTIHNNNPHSQYFQEVVVADAYKAVQTIGHWVLKALDGLDVREDLKSVEHEVLVLHGEHDKLLSEGDSQALAALFLRGKFAQIPDLGHCPNIENPEAFVNITRSYLF
;
A
#
# COMPACT_ATOMS: atom_id res chain seq x y z
N MET A 1 -6.88 -11.41 13.78
CA MET A 1 -5.49 -11.02 14.17
C MET A 1 -4.78 -10.50 12.94
N ILE A 2 -4.15 -9.35 13.04
CA ILE A 2 -3.34 -8.74 11.96
C ILE A 2 -1.96 -9.39 11.94
N HIS A 3 -1.60 -9.99 10.81
CA HIS A 3 -0.25 -10.51 10.59
C HIS A 3 0.71 -9.36 10.28
N HIS A 4 1.89 -9.42 10.88
CA HIS A 4 2.96 -8.45 10.63
C HIS A 4 4.33 -9.11 10.72
N GLU A 5 5.31 -8.48 10.11
CA GLU A 5 6.72 -8.88 10.11
C GLU A 5 7.55 -7.68 10.54
N VAL A 6 8.58 -7.90 11.35
CA VAL A 6 9.48 -6.86 11.83
C VAL A 6 10.91 -7.21 11.49
N VAL A 7 11.57 -6.33 10.74
CA VAL A 7 13.02 -6.34 10.60
C VAL A 7 13.55 -5.37 11.64
N GLU A 8 14.18 -5.91 12.68
CA GLU A 8 14.62 -5.12 13.84
C GLU A 8 15.72 -4.13 13.48
N GLY A 9 15.57 -2.92 13.96
CA GLY A 9 16.54 -1.84 13.86
C GLY A 9 17.23 -1.56 15.20
N LEU A 10 18.20 -0.65 15.17
CA LEU A 10 19.03 -0.29 16.33
C LEU A 10 18.56 1.00 17.02
N VAL A 11 17.76 1.81 16.35
CA VAL A 11 17.26 3.11 16.87
C VAL A 11 15.74 3.11 17.00
N PRO A 12 15.18 3.88 17.93
CA PRO A 12 13.73 3.97 18.15
C PRO A 12 13.07 4.87 17.10
N GLU A 13 13.06 4.44 15.87
CA GLU A 13 12.36 5.05 14.74
C GLU A 13 12.03 3.94 13.75
N SER A 14 10.82 3.90 13.24
CA SER A 14 10.38 2.79 12.40
C SER A 14 9.69 3.27 11.13
N VAL A 15 9.79 2.47 10.08
CA VAL A 15 8.96 2.63 8.87
C VAL A 15 7.93 1.52 8.83
N PHE A 16 6.67 1.89 8.72
CA PHE A 16 5.53 0.98 8.64
C PHE A 16 5.01 0.92 7.20
N PHE A 17 4.97 -0.27 6.64
CA PHE A 17 4.59 -0.54 5.26
C PHE A 17 3.23 -1.20 5.16
N ILE A 18 2.37 -0.68 4.28
CA ILE A 18 1.01 -1.17 4.03
C ILE A 18 0.88 -1.47 2.54
N HIS A 19 0.62 -2.72 2.20
CA HIS A 19 0.46 -3.19 0.82
C HIS A 19 -0.87 -2.78 0.18
N GLY A 20 -1.01 -2.95 -1.13
CA GLY A 20 -2.23 -2.72 -1.89
C GLY A 20 -3.26 -3.86 -1.79
N ASN A 21 -4.43 -3.66 -2.44
CA ASN A 21 -5.44 -4.72 -2.53
C ASN A 21 -4.88 -5.96 -3.24
N LEU A 22 -5.34 -7.14 -2.84
CA LEU A 22 -4.90 -8.45 -3.34
C LEU A 22 -3.41 -8.76 -3.16
N ALA A 23 -2.67 -7.96 -2.40
CA ALA A 23 -1.25 -8.15 -2.12
C ALA A 23 -0.99 -8.71 -0.71
N SER A 24 0.25 -8.84 -0.34
CA SER A 24 0.72 -9.19 1.01
C SER A 24 2.03 -8.47 1.34
N ASN A 25 2.58 -8.70 2.53
CA ASN A 25 3.90 -8.20 2.93
C ASN A 25 5.00 -8.58 1.92
N ARG A 26 4.87 -9.72 1.23
CA ARG A 26 5.87 -10.23 0.29
C ARG A 26 6.07 -9.33 -0.93
N TRP A 27 5.09 -8.44 -1.24
CA TRP A 27 5.24 -7.47 -2.32
C TRP A 27 6.24 -6.36 -1.99
N TRP A 28 6.66 -6.23 -0.72
CA TRP A 28 7.70 -5.32 -0.28
C TRP A 28 9.11 -5.94 -0.28
N TYR A 29 9.25 -7.28 -0.45
CA TYR A 29 10.56 -7.94 -0.35
C TYR A 29 11.59 -7.42 -1.36
N PRO A 30 11.27 -7.12 -2.63
CA PRO A 30 12.25 -6.49 -3.52
C PRO A 30 12.73 -5.14 -2.99
N ALA A 31 11.83 -4.30 -2.49
CA ALA A 31 12.18 -3.02 -1.89
C ALA A 31 12.98 -3.19 -0.58
N GLN A 32 12.63 -4.18 0.25
CA GLN A 32 13.35 -4.49 1.50
C GLN A 32 14.83 -4.82 1.25
N GLU A 33 15.14 -5.57 0.21
CA GLU A 33 16.52 -5.88 -0.16
C GLU A 33 17.33 -4.63 -0.50
N HIS A 34 16.75 -3.71 -1.25
CA HIS A 34 17.37 -2.42 -1.57
C HIS A 34 17.44 -1.50 -0.36
N TRP A 35 16.46 -1.57 0.54
CA TRP A 35 16.48 -0.80 1.79
C TRP A 35 17.68 -1.16 2.65
N ALA A 36 17.99 -2.44 2.76
CA ALA A 36 19.14 -2.93 3.51
C ALA A 36 20.48 -2.60 2.84
N LYS A 37 20.53 -2.63 1.50
CA LYS A 37 21.75 -2.41 0.70
C LYS A 37 22.13 -0.94 0.53
N HIS A 38 21.20 -0.02 0.76
CA HIS A 38 21.44 1.40 0.53
C HIS A 38 22.34 1.99 1.62
N ALA A 39 23.59 1.62 1.57
CA ALA A 39 24.62 1.96 2.56
C ALA A 39 25.47 3.17 2.16
N ALA A 40 25.08 3.98 1.16
CA ALA A 40 25.85 5.14 0.75
C ALA A 40 25.78 6.27 1.80
N GLY A 41 26.42 6.06 2.95
CA GLY A 41 26.79 7.10 3.90
C GLY A 41 25.74 7.54 4.95
N LYS A 42 24.50 7.08 4.85
CA LYS A 42 23.47 7.29 5.88
C LYS A 42 22.74 5.97 6.13
N ASN A 43 23.27 5.19 7.06
CA ASN A 43 22.62 3.95 7.48
C ASN A 43 21.33 4.30 8.22
N TYR A 44 20.16 3.99 7.59
CA TYR A 44 18.95 3.87 8.36
C TYR A 44 19.07 2.62 9.24
N SER A 45 18.92 2.81 10.53
CA SER A 45 19.06 1.75 11.52
C SER A 45 17.79 1.54 12.35
N GLY A 46 16.68 2.14 11.96
CA GLY A 46 15.36 1.90 12.56
C GLY A 46 14.72 0.60 12.06
N SER A 47 13.64 0.19 12.71
CA SER A 47 12.91 -1.02 12.33
C SER A 47 12.08 -0.82 11.06
N LEU A 48 11.96 -1.87 10.24
CA LEU A 48 11.01 -1.95 9.12
C LEU A 48 9.87 -2.89 9.54
N ILE A 49 8.64 -2.42 9.48
CA ILE A 49 7.46 -3.16 9.91
C ILE A 49 6.52 -3.27 8.73
N TYR A 50 6.16 -4.49 8.37
CA TYR A 50 5.25 -4.81 7.29
C TYR A 50 3.99 -5.43 7.87
N ALA A 51 2.80 -4.94 7.52
CA ALA A 51 1.55 -5.49 8.02
C ALA A 51 0.54 -5.74 6.90
N GLU A 52 -0.27 -6.76 7.08
CA GLU A 52 -1.28 -7.21 6.14
C GLU A 52 -2.67 -6.89 6.69
N PHE A 53 -3.50 -6.16 5.94
CA PHE A 53 -4.87 -5.94 6.36
C PHE A 53 -5.71 -7.23 6.27
N ARG A 54 -6.88 -7.24 6.89
CA ARG A 54 -7.77 -8.40 6.98
C ARG A 54 -8.00 -9.04 5.61
N GLY A 55 -7.93 -10.37 5.56
CA GLY A 55 -8.17 -11.16 4.36
C GLY A 55 -7.02 -11.26 3.38
N CYS A 56 -5.91 -10.57 3.62
CA CYS A 56 -4.71 -10.65 2.81
C CYS A 56 -3.59 -11.43 3.51
N GLY A 57 -2.74 -12.07 2.71
CA GLY A 57 -1.58 -12.80 3.18
C GLY A 57 -1.88 -13.85 4.27
N LYS A 58 -1.38 -13.61 5.46
CA LYS A 58 -1.57 -14.46 6.67
C LYS A 58 -2.51 -13.82 7.69
N SER A 59 -3.01 -12.61 7.45
CA SER A 59 -4.01 -11.97 8.32
C SER A 59 -5.32 -12.73 8.30
N ALA A 60 -6.02 -12.71 9.44
CA ALA A 60 -7.32 -13.36 9.56
C ALA A 60 -8.31 -12.83 8.52
N ALA A 61 -9.07 -13.73 7.93
CA ALA A 61 -10.15 -13.37 7.02
C ALA A 61 -11.23 -12.57 7.75
N PRO A 62 -11.84 -11.55 7.12
CA PRO A 62 -13.04 -10.91 7.64
C PRO A 62 -14.20 -11.93 7.63
N LYS A 63 -15.13 -11.82 8.59
CA LYS A 63 -16.30 -12.69 8.66
C LYS A 63 -17.25 -12.45 7.49
N ASP A 64 -17.42 -11.18 7.16
CA ASP A 64 -18.26 -10.74 6.06
C ASP A 64 -17.79 -9.34 5.58
N SER A 65 -18.47 -8.78 4.59
CA SER A 65 -18.10 -7.49 3.99
C SER A 65 -18.19 -6.29 4.96
N SER A 66 -18.91 -6.39 6.08
CA SER A 66 -18.98 -5.30 7.07
C SER A 66 -17.68 -5.10 7.84
N GLU A 67 -16.81 -6.12 7.83
CA GLU A 67 -15.46 -6.02 8.40
C GLU A 67 -14.40 -5.52 7.39
N VAL A 68 -14.82 -5.11 6.19
CA VAL A 68 -13.95 -4.56 5.14
C VAL A 68 -14.29 -3.09 4.95
N ASP A 69 -13.53 -2.25 5.62
CA ASP A 69 -13.71 -0.80 5.65
C ASP A 69 -12.35 -0.12 5.85
N MET A 70 -12.11 0.99 5.15
CA MET A 70 -10.79 1.67 5.15
C MET A 70 -10.47 2.30 6.51
N HIS A 71 -11.48 2.82 7.20
CA HIS A 71 -11.30 3.37 8.56
C HIS A 71 -11.01 2.26 9.57
N LEU A 72 -11.68 1.12 9.46
CA LEU A 72 -11.45 -0.04 10.31
C LEU A 72 -10.04 -0.61 10.11
N PHE A 73 -9.56 -0.68 8.86
CA PHE A 73 -8.19 -1.12 8.58
C PHE A 73 -7.15 -0.15 9.16
N ALA A 74 -7.39 1.16 9.07
CA ALA A 74 -6.53 2.16 9.71
C ALA A 74 -6.51 1.99 11.24
N GLU A 75 -7.64 1.71 11.87
CA GLU A 75 -7.75 1.48 13.31
C GLU A 75 -7.03 0.21 13.77
N ASP A 76 -7.14 -0.88 13.00
CA ASP A 76 -6.40 -2.11 13.24
C ASP A 76 -4.88 -1.87 13.26
N PHE A 77 -4.35 -1.10 12.29
CA PHE A 77 -2.93 -0.80 12.22
C PHE A 77 -2.47 0.17 13.31
N ILE A 78 -3.28 1.16 13.65
CA ILE A 78 -3.00 2.06 14.78
C ILE A 78 -2.92 1.26 16.09
N ALA A 79 -3.85 0.33 16.31
CA ALA A 79 -3.83 -0.54 17.49
C ALA A 79 -2.58 -1.43 17.52
N LEU A 80 -2.20 -2.02 16.37
CA LEU A 80 -0.97 -2.79 16.22
C LEU A 80 0.27 -1.95 16.57
N LEU A 81 0.39 -0.75 16.01
CA LEU A 81 1.56 0.12 16.24
C LEU A 81 1.67 0.59 17.68
N LYS A 82 0.54 0.86 18.35
CA LYS A 82 0.51 1.17 19.79
C LYS A 82 0.99 -0.02 20.62
N GLN A 83 0.60 -1.24 20.25
CA GLN A 83 1.04 -2.47 20.92
C GLN A 83 2.54 -2.74 20.71
N LEU A 84 3.06 -2.54 19.49
CA LEU A 84 4.47 -2.73 19.17
C LEU A 84 5.37 -1.71 19.88
N ASN A 85 4.90 -0.50 20.09
CA ASN A 85 5.59 0.58 20.77
C ASN A 85 7.03 0.82 20.27
N LYS A 86 7.19 0.83 18.92
CA LYS A 86 8.47 1.05 18.23
C LYS A 86 8.53 2.41 17.53
N GLY A 87 7.67 3.35 17.91
CA GLY A 87 7.61 4.69 17.31
C GLY A 87 8.73 5.63 17.73
N PRO A 88 8.79 6.81 17.14
CA PRO A 88 7.84 7.35 16.16
C PRO A 88 7.92 6.62 14.82
N TYR A 89 6.81 6.65 14.07
CA TYR A 89 6.70 5.91 12.81
C TYR A 89 6.68 6.83 11.60
N HIS A 90 7.31 6.39 10.50
CA HIS A 90 7.01 6.84 9.15
C HIS A 90 6.07 5.84 8.49
N LEU A 91 5.19 6.32 7.60
CA LEU A 91 4.26 5.47 6.85
C LEU A 91 4.70 5.35 5.39
N VAL A 92 4.59 4.15 4.84
CA VAL A 92 4.70 3.87 3.41
C VAL A 92 3.51 3.02 3.01
N GLY A 93 2.62 3.55 2.19
CA GLY A 93 1.42 2.83 1.76
C GLY A 93 1.34 2.74 0.24
N HIS A 94 1.00 1.57 -0.29
CA HIS A 94 0.81 1.33 -1.72
C HIS A 94 -0.67 1.16 -2.06
N SER A 95 -1.17 1.85 -3.10
CA SER A 95 -2.53 1.66 -3.61
C SER A 95 -3.59 1.86 -2.51
N THR A 96 -4.44 0.90 -2.22
CA THR A 96 -5.38 0.90 -1.07
C THR A 96 -4.66 1.16 0.26
N GLY A 97 -3.45 0.59 0.43
CA GLY A 97 -2.61 0.85 1.61
C GLY A 97 -2.16 2.30 1.74
N GLY A 98 -2.06 3.03 0.62
CA GLY A 98 -1.81 4.47 0.61
C GLY A 98 -2.96 5.27 1.21
N LEU A 99 -4.20 4.95 0.84
CA LEU A 99 -5.38 5.57 1.43
C LEU A 99 -5.53 5.24 2.91
N ILE A 100 -5.28 3.99 3.31
CA ILE A 100 -5.27 3.57 4.71
C ILE A 100 -4.21 4.37 5.50
N ALA A 101 -2.99 4.52 4.96
CA ALA A 101 -1.93 5.32 5.58
C ALA A 101 -2.35 6.79 5.76
N ALA A 102 -3.02 7.39 4.79
CA ALA A 102 -3.57 8.74 4.89
C ALA A 102 -4.60 8.86 6.04
N LEU A 103 -5.51 7.90 6.16
CA LEU A 103 -6.47 7.85 7.27
C LEU A 103 -5.80 7.66 8.64
N MET A 104 -4.71 6.88 8.70
CA MET A 104 -3.94 6.74 9.94
C MET A 104 -3.34 8.05 10.40
N LEU A 105 -2.80 8.89 9.48
CA LEU A 105 -2.28 10.22 9.81
C LEU A 105 -3.36 11.10 10.44
N SER A 106 -4.58 11.07 9.91
CA SER A 106 -5.71 11.83 10.46
C SER A 106 -6.15 11.31 11.84
N LYS A 107 -6.31 9.98 11.98
CA LYS A 107 -6.85 9.35 13.19
C LYS A 107 -5.89 9.34 14.40
N ALA A 108 -4.58 9.32 14.17
CA ALA A 108 -3.58 9.22 15.23
C ALA A 108 -2.32 10.05 14.94
N PRO A 109 -2.46 11.39 14.75
CA PRO A 109 -1.39 12.23 14.22
C PRO A 109 -0.10 12.18 15.06
N THR A 110 -0.19 12.00 16.36
CA THR A 110 0.99 12.00 17.24
C THR A 110 1.88 10.76 17.11
N LEU A 111 1.40 9.71 16.45
CA LEU A 111 2.19 8.49 16.23
C LEU A 111 3.15 8.61 15.05
N PHE A 112 2.91 9.54 14.14
CA PHE A 112 3.57 9.57 12.84
C PHE A 112 4.43 10.80 12.63
N LYS A 113 5.45 10.67 11.77
CA LYS A 113 6.32 11.78 11.35
C LYS A 113 6.02 12.22 9.92
N LYS A 114 6.29 11.35 8.95
CA LYS A 114 6.09 11.60 7.52
C LYS A 114 5.45 10.39 6.86
N ALA A 115 4.91 10.58 5.67
CA ALA A 115 4.38 9.49 4.87
C ALA A 115 4.80 9.58 3.40
N VAL A 116 4.94 8.40 2.77
CA VAL A 116 5.04 8.23 1.32
C VAL A 116 3.87 7.35 0.89
N LEU A 117 3.03 7.88 0.01
CA LEU A 117 1.88 7.20 -0.56
C LEU A 117 2.22 6.87 -2.01
N LEU A 118 2.39 5.59 -2.32
CA LEU A 118 2.79 5.08 -3.62
C LEU A 118 1.56 4.67 -4.41
N ASP A 119 1.32 5.31 -5.55
CA ASP A 119 0.17 5.06 -6.42
C ASP A 119 -1.14 4.87 -5.60
N PRO A 120 -1.45 5.81 -4.69
CA PRO A 120 -2.53 5.63 -3.72
C PRO A 120 -3.90 5.71 -4.37
N VAL A 121 -4.86 4.97 -3.80
CA VAL A 121 -6.28 5.26 -4.04
C VAL A 121 -6.58 6.69 -3.57
N GLY A 122 -7.30 7.45 -4.40
CA GLY A 122 -7.65 8.84 -4.11
C GLY A 122 -8.61 8.99 -2.93
N ALA A 123 -8.75 10.20 -2.41
CA ALA A 123 -9.62 10.50 -1.26
C ALA A 123 -11.12 10.29 -1.53
N GLN A 124 -11.52 10.16 -2.79
CA GLN A 124 -12.89 9.85 -3.19
C GLN A 124 -13.11 8.37 -3.54
N GLY A 125 -12.17 7.51 -3.12
CA GLY A 125 -12.22 6.10 -3.45
C GLY A 125 -12.05 5.83 -4.94
N VAL A 126 -12.71 4.79 -5.43
CA VAL A 126 -12.71 4.41 -6.85
C VAL A 126 -14.10 3.91 -7.21
N THR A 127 -14.63 4.38 -8.32
CA THR A 127 -15.88 3.86 -8.87
C THR A 127 -15.60 2.60 -9.69
N PHE A 128 -16.30 1.53 -9.38
CA PHE A 128 -16.19 0.27 -10.09
C PHE A 128 -17.50 -0.08 -10.78
N ASP A 129 -17.44 -0.50 -12.02
CA ASP A 129 -18.62 -1.03 -12.69
C ASP A 129 -18.87 -2.53 -12.36
N ALA A 130 -20.04 -3.02 -12.71
CA ALA A 130 -20.43 -4.40 -12.43
C ALA A 130 -19.52 -5.45 -13.13
N SER A 131 -18.83 -5.08 -14.20
CA SER A 131 -17.93 -5.99 -14.92
C SER A 131 -16.69 -6.29 -14.10
N MET A 132 -16.17 -5.33 -13.33
CA MET A 132 -15.03 -5.54 -12.43
C MET A 132 -15.38 -6.49 -11.29
N ILE A 133 -16.57 -6.34 -10.70
CA ILE A 133 -17.04 -7.27 -9.66
C ILE A 133 -17.17 -8.68 -10.24
N THR A 134 -17.72 -8.81 -11.46
CA THR A 134 -17.81 -10.09 -12.16
C THR A 134 -16.43 -10.70 -12.41
N ALA A 135 -15.46 -9.89 -12.85
CA ALA A 135 -14.09 -10.35 -13.05
C ALA A 135 -13.46 -10.88 -11.75
N PHE A 136 -13.65 -10.20 -10.62
CA PHE A 136 -13.17 -10.67 -9.32
C PHE A 136 -13.81 -11.99 -8.89
N GLU A 137 -15.10 -12.18 -9.15
CA GLU A 137 -15.75 -13.47 -8.88
C GLU A 137 -15.20 -14.61 -9.77
N GLN A 138 -14.89 -14.33 -11.03
CA GLN A 138 -14.24 -15.29 -11.92
C GLN A 138 -12.80 -15.60 -11.49
N MET A 139 -12.04 -14.59 -11.06
CA MET A 139 -10.67 -14.75 -10.55
C MET A 139 -10.59 -15.73 -9.37
N LYS A 140 -11.63 -15.87 -8.56
CA LYS A 140 -11.67 -16.83 -7.45
C LYS A 140 -11.51 -18.29 -7.90
N GLN A 141 -11.89 -18.60 -9.14
CA GLN A 141 -11.86 -19.93 -9.71
C GLN A 141 -10.80 -20.08 -10.82
N ASP A 142 -10.22 -18.98 -11.26
CA ASP A 142 -9.29 -18.97 -12.38
C ASP A 142 -7.99 -18.21 -12.02
N ARG A 143 -6.98 -19.00 -11.68
CA ARG A 143 -5.64 -18.46 -11.35
C ARG A 143 -4.97 -17.80 -12.57
N ALA A 144 -5.26 -18.27 -13.79
CA ALA A 144 -4.69 -17.67 -15.00
C ALA A 144 -5.31 -16.29 -15.27
N LEU A 145 -6.62 -16.15 -15.09
CA LEU A 145 -7.29 -14.85 -15.14
C LEU A 145 -6.74 -13.92 -14.06
N THR A 146 -6.54 -14.41 -12.83
CA THR A 146 -5.92 -13.62 -11.77
C THR A 146 -4.53 -13.13 -12.17
N ALA A 147 -3.71 -14.00 -12.77
CA ALA A 147 -2.37 -13.63 -13.24
C ALA A 147 -2.44 -12.56 -14.36
N ALA A 148 -3.39 -12.67 -15.27
CA ALA A 148 -3.58 -11.70 -16.35
C ALA A 148 -4.02 -10.32 -15.79
N VAL A 149 -5.00 -10.30 -14.90
CA VAL A 149 -5.51 -9.05 -14.30
C VAL A 149 -4.43 -8.35 -13.50
N ILE A 150 -3.79 -9.06 -12.55
CA ILE A 150 -2.72 -8.46 -11.73
C ILE A 150 -1.50 -8.09 -12.59
N GLY A 151 -1.12 -8.93 -13.54
CA GLY A 151 -0.01 -8.64 -14.44
C GLY A 151 -0.20 -7.40 -15.29
N SER A 152 -1.45 -7.02 -15.60
CA SER A 152 -1.76 -5.82 -16.37
C SER A 152 -1.54 -4.52 -15.59
N THR A 153 -1.48 -4.57 -14.27
CA THR A 153 -1.22 -3.41 -13.41
C THR A 153 0.27 -3.12 -13.26
N ILE A 154 1.14 -4.07 -13.58
CA ILE A 154 2.60 -3.95 -13.47
C ILE A 154 3.14 -3.59 -14.86
N HIS A 155 3.71 -2.41 -14.99
CA HIS A 155 4.32 -1.95 -16.24
C HIS A 155 5.49 -2.82 -16.63
N ASN A 156 6.14 -3.14 -17.38
CA ASN A 156 7.30 -4.01 -17.66
C ASN A 156 7.27 -5.38 -16.95
N ASN A 157 6.08 -5.93 -16.69
CA ASN A 157 5.92 -7.22 -16.03
C ASN A 157 6.59 -8.36 -16.81
N ASN A 158 7.33 -9.21 -16.12
CA ASN A 158 7.77 -10.50 -16.66
C ASN A 158 6.86 -11.62 -16.11
N PRO A 159 5.85 -12.05 -16.89
CA PRO A 159 4.85 -13.04 -16.43
C PRO A 159 5.46 -14.43 -16.16
N HIS A 160 6.68 -14.69 -16.63
CA HIS A 160 7.37 -15.98 -16.44
C HIS A 160 8.38 -15.95 -15.28
N SER A 161 8.56 -14.80 -14.61
CA SER A 161 9.45 -14.74 -13.46
C SER A 161 8.91 -15.57 -12.30
N GLN A 162 9.81 -16.20 -11.54
CA GLN A 162 9.45 -16.96 -10.37
C GLN A 162 8.74 -16.07 -9.34
N TYR A 163 9.25 -14.85 -9.11
CA TYR A 163 8.64 -13.91 -8.18
C TYR A 163 7.20 -13.56 -8.57
N PHE A 164 6.94 -13.28 -9.85
CA PHE A 164 5.58 -13.00 -10.30
C PHE A 164 4.65 -14.18 -10.05
N GLN A 165 5.05 -15.40 -10.41
CA GLN A 165 4.19 -16.59 -10.31
C GLN A 165 3.99 -17.07 -8.86
N GLU A 166 5.07 -17.09 -8.04
CA GLU A 166 5.05 -17.70 -6.71
C GLU A 166 4.73 -16.70 -5.60
N VAL A 167 4.85 -15.39 -5.87
CA VAL A 167 4.52 -14.35 -4.91
C VAL A 167 3.33 -13.55 -5.39
N VAL A 168 3.46 -12.80 -6.47
CA VAL A 168 2.44 -11.82 -6.89
C VAL A 168 1.12 -12.51 -7.22
N VAL A 169 1.13 -13.50 -8.10
CA VAL A 169 -0.07 -14.24 -8.50
C VAL A 169 -0.60 -15.11 -7.36
N ALA A 170 0.27 -15.75 -6.59
CA ALA A 170 -0.17 -16.62 -5.50
C ALA A 170 -0.86 -15.82 -4.38
N ASP A 171 -0.34 -14.64 -4.03
CA ASP A 171 -0.97 -13.77 -3.04
C ASP A 171 -2.29 -13.20 -3.54
N ALA A 172 -2.33 -12.72 -4.78
CA ALA A 172 -3.55 -12.20 -5.38
C ALA A 172 -4.65 -13.26 -5.48
N TYR A 173 -4.29 -14.47 -5.91
CA TYR A 173 -5.24 -15.58 -6.02
C TYR A 173 -5.80 -16.00 -4.67
N LYS A 174 -4.97 -16.03 -3.62
CA LYS A 174 -5.41 -16.29 -2.26
C LYS A 174 -6.32 -15.17 -1.74
N ALA A 175 -5.93 -13.91 -1.93
CA ALA A 175 -6.67 -12.77 -1.43
C ALA A 175 -8.02 -12.60 -2.12
N VAL A 176 -8.12 -12.83 -3.45
CA VAL A 176 -9.41 -12.77 -4.14
C VAL A 176 -10.39 -13.84 -3.65
N GLN A 177 -9.90 -15.00 -3.21
CA GLN A 177 -10.73 -16.05 -2.61
C GLN A 177 -11.20 -15.71 -1.19
N THR A 178 -10.48 -14.86 -0.48
CA THR A 178 -10.72 -14.52 0.93
C THR A 178 -11.53 -13.22 1.07
N ILE A 179 -11.03 -12.13 0.50
CA ILE A 179 -11.62 -10.79 0.62
C ILE A 179 -12.37 -10.37 -0.67
N GLY A 180 -11.93 -10.91 -1.82
CA GLY A 180 -12.57 -10.74 -3.12
C GLY A 180 -12.82 -9.29 -3.49
N HIS A 181 -14.04 -9.04 -3.98
CA HIS A 181 -14.49 -7.73 -4.40
C HIS A 181 -14.94 -6.82 -3.25
N TRP A 182 -14.86 -7.26 -1.98
CA TRP A 182 -15.35 -6.45 -0.85
C TRP A 182 -14.55 -5.17 -0.67
N VAL A 183 -13.23 -5.18 -0.96
CA VAL A 183 -12.42 -3.95 -0.94
C VAL A 183 -12.90 -2.97 -2.00
N LEU A 184 -13.24 -3.46 -3.21
CA LEU A 184 -13.79 -2.61 -4.27
C LEU A 184 -15.09 -1.93 -3.81
N LYS A 185 -15.99 -2.70 -3.20
CA LYS A 185 -17.25 -2.17 -2.65
C LYS A 185 -17.03 -1.16 -1.52
N ALA A 186 -16.02 -1.37 -0.70
CA ALA A 186 -15.68 -0.44 0.38
C ALA A 186 -15.05 0.86 -0.12
N LEU A 187 -14.50 0.84 -1.34
CA LEU A 187 -13.94 2.02 -2.01
C LEU A 187 -14.96 2.74 -2.89
N ASP A 188 -16.02 2.05 -3.34
CA ASP A 188 -17.06 2.63 -4.18
C ASP A 188 -17.95 3.59 -3.38
N GLY A 189 -17.98 4.84 -3.82
CA GLY A 189 -18.70 5.90 -3.10
C GLY A 189 -18.03 6.41 -1.82
N LEU A 190 -16.81 5.95 -1.50
CA LEU A 190 -16.04 6.48 -0.38
C LEU A 190 -15.67 7.94 -0.63
N ASP A 191 -15.76 8.78 0.41
CA ASP A 191 -15.25 10.16 0.39
C ASP A 191 -14.66 10.51 1.75
N VAL A 192 -13.34 10.57 1.82
CA VAL A 192 -12.58 10.87 3.05
C VAL A 192 -11.89 12.23 3.01
N ARG A 193 -12.29 13.12 2.08
CA ARG A 193 -11.66 14.42 1.93
C ARG A 193 -11.72 15.26 3.20
N GLU A 194 -12.82 15.20 3.92
CA GLU A 194 -12.98 15.93 5.19
C GLU A 194 -12.04 15.40 6.28
N ASP A 195 -11.84 14.07 6.32
CA ASP A 195 -10.91 13.44 7.28
C ASP A 195 -9.47 13.90 7.05
N LEU A 196 -9.08 14.14 5.79
CA LEU A 196 -7.69 14.40 5.42
C LEU A 196 -7.29 15.88 5.46
N LYS A 197 -8.23 16.82 5.44
CA LYS A 197 -7.95 18.26 5.45
C LYS A 197 -7.16 18.75 6.68
N SER A 198 -7.26 18.03 7.80
CA SER A 198 -6.58 18.37 9.05
C SER A 198 -5.17 17.77 9.18
N VAL A 199 -4.72 17.02 8.18
CA VAL A 199 -3.40 16.36 8.22
C VAL A 199 -2.29 17.37 7.96
N GLU A 200 -1.47 17.60 8.99
CA GLU A 200 -0.35 18.58 8.95
C GLU A 200 1.01 17.92 8.66
N HIS A 201 1.04 16.62 8.49
CA HIS A 201 2.28 15.88 8.23
C HIS A 201 2.85 16.20 6.86
N GLU A 202 4.17 16.02 6.73
CA GLU A 202 4.81 15.96 5.41
C GLU A 202 4.41 14.66 4.73
N VAL A 203 3.72 14.78 3.60
CA VAL A 203 3.24 13.64 2.80
C VAL A 203 3.77 13.77 1.38
N LEU A 204 4.44 12.73 0.89
CA LEU A 204 4.82 12.61 -0.52
C LEU A 204 3.88 11.60 -1.18
N VAL A 205 3.15 12.05 -2.18
CA VAL A 205 2.40 11.18 -3.08
C VAL A 205 3.25 10.90 -4.30
N LEU A 206 3.60 9.64 -4.50
CA LEU A 206 4.34 9.14 -5.67
C LEU A 206 3.36 8.49 -6.64
N HIS A 207 3.55 8.70 -7.95
CA HIS A 207 2.71 8.12 -8.98
C HIS A 207 3.56 7.64 -10.15
N GLY A 208 3.40 6.40 -10.58
CA GLY A 208 4.09 5.86 -11.74
C GLY A 208 3.52 6.44 -13.04
N GLU A 209 4.38 6.95 -13.92
CA GLU A 209 3.98 7.57 -15.20
C GLU A 209 3.04 6.72 -16.05
N HIS A 210 3.19 5.40 -15.96
CA HIS A 210 2.44 4.42 -16.73
C HIS A 210 1.40 3.65 -15.90
N ASP A 211 0.98 4.20 -14.74
CA ASP A 211 -0.13 3.63 -13.98
C ASP A 211 -1.42 3.67 -14.82
N LYS A 212 -1.94 2.48 -15.13
CA LYS A 212 -3.19 2.30 -15.89
C LYS A 212 -4.38 1.96 -15.00
N LEU A 213 -4.13 1.79 -13.70
CA LEU A 213 -5.17 1.40 -12.75
C LEU A 213 -5.77 2.62 -12.05
N LEU A 214 -4.94 3.55 -11.60
CA LEU A 214 -5.35 4.76 -10.92
C LEU A 214 -4.90 6.00 -11.70
N SER A 215 -5.64 7.10 -11.57
CA SER A 215 -5.34 8.31 -12.32
C SER A 215 -4.29 9.18 -11.62
N GLU A 216 -3.40 9.77 -12.38
CA GLU A 216 -2.47 10.78 -11.88
C GLU A 216 -3.21 11.97 -11.24
N GLY A 217 -4.36 12.37 -11.83
CA GLY A 217 -5.19 13.45 -11.33
C GLY A 217 -5.71 13.20 -9.91
N ASP A 218 -6.08 11.94 -9.58
CA ASP A 218 -6.52 11.59 -8.22
C ASP A 218 -5.36 11.65 -7.23
N SER A 219 -4.16 11.22 -7.65
CA SER A 219 -2.94 11.34 -6.84
C SER A 219 -2.54 12.79 -6.59
N GLN A 220 -2.63 13.65 -7.60
CA GLN A 220 -2.40 15.10 -7.46
C GLN A 220 -3.44 15.75 -6.54
N ALA A 221 -4.72 15.40 -6.71
CA ALA A 221 -5.80 15.89 -5.86
C ALA A 221 -5.62 15.45 -4.40
N LEU A 222 -5.21 14.19 -4.17
CA LEU A 222 -4.91 13.68 -2.83
C LEU A 222 -3.74 14.45 -2.18
N ALA A 223 -2.65 14.69 -2.92
CA ALA A 223 -1.52 15.47 -2.43
C ALA A 223 -1.93 16.89 -2.03
N ALA A 224 -2.82 17.51 -2.80
CA ALA A 224 -3.31 18.86 -2.55
C ALA A 224 -4.22 19.00 -1.31
N LEU A 225 -4.78 17.90 -0.79
CA LEU A 225 -5.56 17.92 0.45
C LEU A 225 -4.69 18.09 1.70
N PHE A 226 -3.45 17.64 1.68
CA PHE A 226 -2.56 17.75 2.82
C PHE A 226 -1.91 19.13 2.89
N LEU A 227 -1.86 19.75 4.07
CA LEU A 227 -1.24 21.07 4.25
C LEU A 227 0.23 21.11 3.82
N ARG A 228 0.94 20.01 3.92
CA ARG A 228 2.36 19.84 3.54
C ARG A 228 2.53 18.68 2.54
N GLY A 229 1.53 18.50 1.68
CA GLY A 229 1.55 17.47 0.64
C GLY A 229 2.45 17.87 -0.53
N LYS A 230 3.12 16.87 -1.08
CA LYS A 230 3.91 16.97 -2.31
C LYS A 230 3.51 15.87 -3.25
N PHE A 231 3.51 16.15 -4.53
CA PHE A 231 3.32 15.18 -5.59
C PHE A 231 4.62 15.01 -6.37
N ALA A 232 4.96 13.80 -6.76
CA ALA A 232 6.02 13.50 -7.70
C ALA A 232 5.67 12.29 -8.56
N GLN A 233 5.98 12.38 -9.85
CA GLN A 233 5.84 11.28 -10.79
C GLN A 233 7.14 10.46 -10.83
N ILE A 234 7.02 9.14 -10.99
CA ILE A 234 8.17 8.25 -11.21
C ILE A 234 8.15 7.85 -12.69
N PRO A 235 9.15 8.29 -13.49
CA PRO A 235 9.17 8.01 -14.92
C PRO A 235 9.35 6.53 -15.21
N ASP A 236 8.83 6.07 -16.34
CA ASP A 236 8.96 4.70 -16.88
C ASP A 236 8.42 3.59 -15.98
N LEU A 237 7.64 3.89 -14.93
CA LEU A 237 7.04 2.91 -14.02
C LEU A 237 5.51 2.98 -14.03
N GLY A 238 4.87 1.85 -13.72
CA GLY A 238 3.40 1.72 -13.62
C GLY A 238 2.92 1.76 -12.17
N HIS A 239 1.88 0.96 -11.88
CA HIS A 239 1.20 0.93 -10.58
C HIS A 239 2.04 0.33 -9.44
N CYS A 240 3.10 -0.41 -9.74
CA CYS A 240 3.86 -1.14 -8.72
C CYS A 240 5.36 -0.82 -8.71
N PRO A 241 5.80 0.45 -8.54
CA PRO A 241 7.22 0.81 -8.53
C PRO A 241 8.06 0.05 -7.51
N ASN A 242 7.45 -0.37 -6.39
CA ASN A 242 8.08 -1.21 -5.37
C ASN A 242 8.50 -2.60 -5.88
N ILE A 243 7.95 -3.05 -7.01
CA ILE A 243 8.29 -4.30 -7.70
C ILE A 243 9.03 -4.02 -9.00
N GLU A 244 8.58 -3.03 -9.76
CA GLU A 244 9.07 -2.72 -11.11
C GLU A 244 10.49 -2.16 -11.12
N ASN A 245 10.77 -1.24 -10.18
CA ASN A 245 12.11 -0.70 -9.92
C ASN A 245 12.26 -0.39 -8.43
N PRO A 246 12.47 -1.42 -7.60
CA PRO A 246 12.53 -1.27 -6.15
C PRO A 246 13.68 -0.37 -5.70
N GLU A 247 14.78 -0.29 -6.44
CA GLU A 247 15.92 0.58 -6.13
C GLU A 247 15.53 2.05 -6.27
N ALA A 248 14.93 2.45 -7.39
CA ALA A 248 14.47 3.83 -7.61
C ALA A 248 13.42 4.23 -6.56
N PHE A 249 12.44 3.37 -6.31
CA PHE A 249 11.42 3.60 -5.28
C PHE A 249 12.04 3.80 -3.89
N VAL A 250 12.95 2.92 -3.47
CA VAL A 250 13.62 3.01 -2.16
C VAL A 250 14.46 4.29 -2.05
N ASN A 251 15.19 4.65 -3.11
CA ASN A 251 16.01 5.86 -3.11
C ASN A 251 15.17 7.13 -2.91
N ILE A 252 14.05 7.26 -3.63
CA ILE A 252 13.13 8.40 -3.49
C ILE A 252 12.52 8.42 -2.08
N THR A 253 12.00 7.27 -1.65
CA THR A 253 11.32 7.13 -0.35
C THR A 253 12.24 7.48 0.81
N ARG A 254 13.46 6.94 0.84
CA ARG A 254 14.42 7.23 1.91
C ARG A 254 14.87 8.68 1.91
N SER A 255 15.15 9.26 0.74
CA SER A 255 15.56 10.66 0.63
C SER A 255 14.48 11.63 1.13
N TYR A 256 13.22 11.21 1.06
CA TYR A 256 12.10 12.01 1.58
C TYR A 256 11.90 11.83 3.08
N LEU A 257 11.99 10.61 3.57
CA LEU A 257 11.71 10.30 4.98
C LEU A 257 12.82 10.80 5.90
N PHE A 258 14.07 10.74 5.45
CA PHE A 258 15.27 11.03 6.23
C PHE A 258 16.17 12.09 5.61
#